data_979d311732869e56a25ac0e7fba7f5d5
#
_entry.id   979d311732869e56a25ac0e7fba7f5d5
#
_cell.length_a   1.000
_cell.length_b   1.000
_cell.length_c   1.000
_cell.angle_alpha   90.00
_cell.angle_beta   90.00
_cell.angle_gamma   90.00
#
_symmetry.space_group_name_H-M   'P 1'
#
loop_
_entity.id
_entity.type
_entity.pdbx_description
1 polymer ?
#
loop_
_entity_poly.entity_id
_entity_poly.type
_entity_poly.pdbx_seq_one_letter_code
_entity_poly.pdbx_strand_id
1 'polypeptide(L)'
;MGRTEEVSAAIADETEITAIEEAGIIAQSKSAEADDNPADRRLPLIARIYGIVMLVEGVVTLPIIVISCLYAVQAALSGRLAFDALNLTTILSVIHAAVLLVSTACLAVFGVLLILNKRRHIAQWTYLMIPLTLAEGLLSLSLQGLGVNLISPVVQLLVLVALHITADPSLREERRLQFALRRLDARSEYETAVSKGMAGRDLTGKGYISLDFFNLFWLFVVGCVFGLVVETLYHYVLFGEWQDRAGFLWGPFSPIYGFGAVILTVLLNHLWRSNWMLIFCASAVIGGAFEYFTSWFMEVAFGIRAWDYTGQWLSIDGRTSGKYMFFWGILGLVWVKLILPHLLAMIQRIPWKIRYTLTAVCFALIFVDGVMTLMALDAWYSRMAGIAQNSPVSQFFATYFDDDFMANRFQTMTLDPSTAGRM
;
A
#
# COMPACT_ATOMS: atom_id res chain seq x y z
N MET A 1 23.23 19.96 34.69
CA MET A 1 24.38 19.08 34.46
C MET A 1 24.09 17.62 34.85
N GLY A 2 23.56 17.30 36.05
CA GLY A 2 23.29 15.89 36.45
C GLY A 2 22.30 15.08 35.60
N ARG A 3 21.28 15.70 35.01
CA ARG A 3 20.24 14.99 34.25
C ARG A 3 20.71 14.51 32.86
N THR A 4 21.71 15.17 32.27
CA THR A 4 22.33 14.78 31.01
C THR A 4 23.32 13.62 31.21
N GLU A 5 23.98 13.54 32.36
CA GLU A 5 24.87 12.42 32.67
C GLU A 5 24.11 11.14 33.04
N GLU A 6 22.99 11.22 33.74
CA GLU A 6 22.13 10.06 34.03
C GLU A 6 21.49 9.48 32.74
N VAL A 7 21.06 10.34 31.82
CA VAL A 7 20.53 9.90 30.51
C VAL A 7 21.63 9.27 29.65
N SER A 8 22.84 9.82 29.69
CA SER A 8 24.00 9.25 28.96
C SER A 8 24.42 7.90 29.54
N ALA A 9 24.41 7.73 30.86
CA ALA A 9 24.73 6.46 31.52
C ALA A 9 23.67 5.37 31.24
N ALA A 10 22.37 5.73 31.27
CA ALA A 10 21.28 4.81 30.95
C ALA A 10 21.31 4.37 29.47
N ILE A 11 21.69 5.26 28.56
CA ILE A 11 21.86 4.94 27.14
C ILE A 11 23.07 4.02 26.93
N ALA A 12 24.18 4.24 27.65
CA ALA A 12 25.34 3.39 27.58
C ALA A 12 25.08 1.97 28.09
N ASP A 13 24.35 1.84 29.20
CA ASP A 13 23.94 0.54 29.78
C ASP A 13 22.99 -0.24 28.84
N GLU A 14 22.02 0.41 28.23
CA GLU A 14 21.14 -0.22 27.21
C GLU A 14 21.91 -0.61 25.94
N THR A 15 22.93 0.12 25.57
CA THR A 15 23.76 -0.19 24.39
C THR A 15 24.62 -1.42 24.64
N GLU A 16 25.14 -1.57 25.86
CA GLU A 16 25.95 -2.71 26.28
C GLU A 16 25.11 -3.99 26.40
N ILE A 17 23.88 -3.91 26.94
CA ILE A 17 22.93 -5.02 27.00
C ILE A 17 22.53 -5.48 25.58
N THR A 18 22.27 -4.54 24.67
CA THR A 18 21.91 -4.86 23.28
C THR A 18 23.08 -5.50 22.53
N ALA A 19 24.31 -5.04 22.76
CA ALA A 19 25.50 -5.60 22.17
C ALA A 19 25.82 -7.02 22.69
N ILE A 20 25.53 -7.31 23.97
CA ILE A 20 25.67 -8.64 24.57
C ILE A 20 24.61 -9.61 24.03
N GLU A 21 23.35 -9.18 23.87
CA GLU A 21 22.29 -9.96 23.24
C GLU A 21 22.64 -10.28 21.77
N GLU A 22 23.17 -9.32 21.04
CA GLU A 22 23.58 -9.52 19.63
C GLU A 22 24.81 -10.40 19.49
N ALA A 23 25.80 -10.27 20.37
CA ALA A 23 26.93 -11.19 20.45
C ALA A 23 26.47 -12.62 20.77
N GLY A 24 25.46 -12.78 21.63
CA GLY A 24 24.78 -14.04 21.91
C GLY A 24 24.08 -14.64 20.69
N ILE A 25 23.37 -13.81 19.92
CA ILE A 25 22.72 -14.23 18.66
C ILE A 25 23.76 -14.63 17.60
N ILE A 26 24.86 -13.91 17.48
CA ILE A 26 25.97 -14.22 16.58
C ILE A 26 26.67 -15.52 16.99
N ALA A 27 26.87 -15.74 18.29
CA ALA A 27 27.46 -16.97 18.82
C ALA A 27 26.53 -18.19 18.61
N GLN A 28 25.20 -18.01 18.79
CA GLN A 28 24.21 -19.03 18.49
C GLN A 28 24.12 -19.35 17.00
N SER A 29 24.22 -18.35 16.11
CA SER A 29 24.22 -18.58 14.67
C SER A 29 25.46 -19.38 14.22
N LYS A 30 26.62 -19.09 14.77
CA LYS A 30 27.84 -19.85 14.51
C LYS A 30 27.79 -21.28 15.04
N SER A 31 27.15 -21.52 16.18
CA SER A 31 26.97 -22.88 16.71
C SER A 31 25.95 -23.69 15.92
N ALA A 32 24.89 -23.03 15.38
CA ALA A 32 23.91 -23.66 14.50
C ALA A 32 24.49 -24.03 13.11
N GLU A 33 25.42 -23.21 12.60
CA GLU A 33 26.18 -23.55 11.37
C GLU A 33 27.07 -24.79 11.52
N ALA A 34 27.58 -25.08 12.74
CA ALA A 34 28.41 -26.22 13.04
C ALA A 34 27.64 -27.55 13.18
N ASP A 35 26.34 -27.51 13.40
CA ASP A 35 25.45 -28.66 13.63
C ASP A 35 24.54 -28.99 12.43
N ASP A 36 24.83 -28.43 11.25
CA ASP A 36 23.95 -28.48 10.07
C ASP A 36 24.07 -29.85 9.34
N ASN A 37 23.21 -30.78 9.72
CA ASN A 37 23.08 -32.08 9.07
C ASN A 37 22.52 -31.93 7.64
N PRO A 38 23.21 -32.42 6.58
CA PRO A 38 22.74 -32.34 5.19
C PRO A 38 21.34 -32.92 4.95
N ALA A 39 20.85 -33.81 5.84
CA ALA A 39 19.53 -34.41 5.77
C ALA A 39 18.41 -33.39 6.11
N ASP A 40 18.69 -32.39 6.96
CA ASP A 40 17.74 -31.34 7.32
C ASP A 40 17.58 -30.26 6.24
N ARG A 41 18.38 -30.32 5.19
CA ARG A 41 18.32 -29.38 4.05
C ARG A 41 17.26 -29.72 3.01
N ARG A 42 16.47 -30.78 3.21
CA ARG A 42 15.41 -31.16 2.25
C ARG A 42 14.12 -30.41 2.56
N LEU A 43 13.51 -29.83 1.53
CA LEU A 43 12.16 -29.29 1.66
C LEU A 43 11.17 -30.38 2.06
N PRO A 44 10.15 -30.07 2.88
CA PRO A 44 9.07 -30.98 3.19
C PRO A 44 8.48 -31.58 1.91
N LEU A 45 8.06 -32.85 1.97
CA LEU A 45 7.44 -33.54 0.84
C LEU A 45 6.26 -32.75 0.26
N ILE A 46 5.47 -32.12 1.14
CA ILE A 46 4.32 -31.26 0.78
C ILE A 46 4.77 -30.12 -0.14
N ALA A 47 5.89 -29.46 0.12
CA ALA A 47 6.41 -28.38 -0.72
C ALA A 47 6.82 -28.87 -2.12
N ARG A 48 7.33 -30.11 -2.24
CA ARG A 48 7.66 -30.73 -3.53
C ARG A 48 6.41 -31.12 -4.31
N ILE A 49 5.39 -31.69 -3.62
CA ILE A 49 4.10 -32.00 -4.23
C ILE A 49 3.46 -30.71 -4.74
N TYR A 50 3.49 -29.65 -3.94
CA TYR A 50 3.01 -28.32 -4.37
C TYR A 50 3.80 -27.80 -5.57
N GLY A 51 5.12 -28.03 -5.65
CA GLY A 51 5.93 -27.71 -6.82
C GLY A 51 5.48 -28.44 -8.10
N ILE A 52 5.05 -29.70 -7.98
CA ILE A 52 4.47 -30.43 -9.12
C ILE A 52 3.14 -29.81 -9.55
N VAL A 53 2.28 -29.46 -8.59
CA VAL A 53 0.99 -28.79 -8.90
C VAL A 53 1.23 -27.46 -9.62
N MET A 54 2.14 -26.62 -9.12
CA MET A 54 2.50 -25.35 -9.73
C MET A 54 3.09 -25.48 -11.13
N LEU A 55 3.94 -26.50 -11.33
CA LEU A 55 4.49 -26.79 -12.65
C LEU A 55 3.41 -27.21 -13.65
N VAL A 56 2.52 -28.12 -13.24
CA VAL A 56 1.41 -28.59 -14.08
C VAL A 56 0.46 -27.46 -14.39
N GLU A 57 0.08 -26.66 -13.38
CA GLU A 57 -0.76 -25.49 -13.55
C GLU A 57 -0.12 -24.49 -14.53
N GLY A 58 1.15 -24.13 -14.34
CA GLY A 58 1.86 -23.21 -15.22
C GLY A 58 1.98 -23.72 -16.66
N VAL A 59 2.28 -25.00 -16.84
CA VAL A 59 2.42 -25.60 -18.19
C VAL A 59 1.07 -25.72 -18.91
N VAL A 60 -0.01 -26.01 -18.19
CA VAL A 60 -1.35 -26.17 -18.78
C VAL A 60 -2.01 -24.82 -19.04
N THR A 61 -1.90 -23.88 -18.09
CA THR A 61 -2.61 -22.59 -18.22
C THR A 61 -1.89 -21.60 -19.14
N LEU A 62 -0.56 -21.65 -19.24
CA LEU A 62 0.20 -20.74 -20.12
C LEU A 62 -0.24 -20.79 -21.60
N PRO A 63 -0.35 -21.96 -22.24
CA PRO A 63 -0.86 -22.04 -23.61
C PRO A 63 -2.30 -21.52 -23.74
N ILE A 64 -3.15 -21.79 -22.77
CA ILE A 64 -4.55 -21.34 -22.77
C ILE A 64 -4.61 -19.81 -22.75
N ILE A 65 -3.83 -19.17 -21.87
CA ILE A 65 -3.75 -17.71 -21.79
C ILE A 65 -3.22 -17.12 -23.10
N VAL A 66 -2.14 -17.70 -23.66
CA VAL A 66 -1.57 -17.24 -24.93
C VAL A 66 -2.58 -17.34 -26.07
N ILE A 67 -3.29 -18.48 -26.19
CA ILE A 67 -4.32 -18.68 -27.22
C ILE A 67 -5.46 -17.69 -27.02
N SER A 68 -5.91 -17.47 -25.78
CA SER A 68 -6.98 -16.51 -25.45
C SER A 68 -6.58 -15.09 -25.81
N CYS A 69 -5.34 -14.69 -25.50
CA CYS A 69 -4.80 -13.38 -25.87
C CYS A 69 -4.73 -13.22 -27.42
N LEU A 70 -4.23 -14.23 -28.12
CA LEU A 70 -4.17 -14.21 -29.59
C LEU A 70 -5.57 -14.10 -30.21
N TYR A 71 -6.53 -14.85 -29.67
CA TYR A 71 -7.93 -14.77 -30.10
C TYR A 71 -8.53 -13.40 -29.87
N ALA A 72 -8.29 -12.81 -28.69
CA ALA A 72 -8.75 -11.46 -28.35
C ALA A 72 -8.16 -10.41 -29.30
N VAL A 73 -6.85 -10.49 -29.58
CA VAL A 73 -6.17 -9.61 -30.55
C VAL A 73 -6.76 -9.78 -31.95
N GLN A 74 -6.96 -11.02 -32.40
CA GLN A 74 -7.56 -11.30 -33.71
C GLN A 74 -9.00 -10.78 -33.80
N ALA A 75 -9.81 -10.96 -32.75
CA ALA A 75 -11.18 -10.47 -32.69
C ALA A 75 -11.22 -8.93 -32.73
N ALA A 76 -10.25 -8.27 -32.10
CA ALA A 76 -10.06 -6.83 -32.15
C ALA A 76 -9.71 -6.34 -33.55
N LEU A 77 -8.70 -6.95 -34.19
CA LEU A 77 -8.27 -6.60 -35.54
C LEU A 77 -9.35 -6.86 -36.59
N SER A 78 -10.23 -7.84 -36.36
CA SER A 78 -11.36 -8.16 -37.25
C SER A 78 -12.62 -7.31 -37.01
N GLY A 79 -12.57 -6.35 -36.07
CA GLY A 79 -13.70 -5.49 -35.70
C GLY A 79 -14.86 -6.20 -34.99
N ARG A 80 -14.67 -7.46 -34.58
CA ARG A 80 -15.66 -8.24 -33.81
C ARG A 80 -15.77 -7.82 -32.37
N LEU A 81 -14.70 -7.24 -31.80
CA LEU A 81 -14.69 -6.57 -30.54
C LEU A 81 -14.54 -5.07 -30.80
N ALA A 82 -15.52 -4.29 -30.40
CA ALA A 82 -15.43 -2.86 -30.41
C ALA A 82 -14.45 -2.48 -29.26
N PHE A 83 -13.19 -2.27 -29.60
CA PHE A 83 -12.25 -1.65 -28.67
C PHE A 83 -12.52 -0.16 -28.68
N ASP A 84 -13.25 0.33 -27.70
CA ASP A 84 -13.11 1.71 -27.28
C ASP A 84 -11.73 1.82 -26.63
N ALA A 85 -10.76 2.28 -27.43
CA ALA A 85 -9.33 2.19 -27.16
C ALA A 85 -8.86 2.90 -25.87
N LEU A 86 -9.75 3.60 -25.18
CA LEU A 86 -9.51 4.35 -23.95
C LEU A 86 -10.45 3.98 -22.79
N ASN A 87 -11.24 2.91 -22.93
CA ASN A 87 -12.03 2.41 -21.82
C ASN A 87 -11.10 1.75 -20.79
N LEU A 88 -11.19 2.15 -19.54
CA LEU A 88 -10.35 1.61 -18.46
C LEU A 88 -10.49 0.11 -18.31
N THR A 89 -11.68 -0.45 -18.48
CA THR A 89 -11.89 -1.90 -18.42
C THR A 89 -10.99 -2.62 -19.42
N THR A 90 -10.84 -2.06 -20.63
CA THR A 90 -9.91 -2.58 -21.64
C THR A 90 -8.47 -2.49 -21.18
N ILE A 91 -8.06 -1.33 -20.63
CA ILE A 91 -6.69 -1.13 -20.13
C ILE A 91 -6.39 -2.09 -18.97
N LEU A 92 -7.28 -2.18 -17.98
CA LEU A 92 -7.12 -3.10 -16.85
C LEU A 92 -7.13 -4.56 -17.29
N SER A 93 -7.95 -4.92 -18.27
CA SER A 93 -7.99 -6.28 -18.82
C SER A 93 -6.69 -6.65 -19.55
N VAL A 94 -6.09 -5.70 -20.28
CA VAL A 94 -4.78 -5.91 -20.91
C VAL A 94 -3.68 -6.04 -19.87
N ILE A 95 -3.68 -5.18 -18.86
CA ILE A 95 -2.72 -5.28 -17.73
C ILE A 95 -2.90 -6.61 -16.99
N HIS A 96 -4.14 -7.02 -16.71
CA HIS A 96 -4.44 -8.29 -16.06
C HIS A 96 -3.96 -9.48 -16.89
N ALA A 97 -4.21 -9.49 -18.20
CA ALA A 97 -3.72 -10.53 -19.11
C ALA A 97 -2.18 -10.60 -19.11
N ALA A 98 -1.49 -9.45 -19.11
CA ALA A 98 -0.04 -9.39 -19.03
C ALA A 98 0.48 -9.92 -17.69
N VAL A 99 -0.14 -9.53 -16.56
CA VAL A 99 0.19 -10.02 -15.22
C VAL A 99 -0.04 -11.53 -15.13
N LEU A 100 -1.17 -12.04 -15.61
CA LEU A 100 -1.45 -13.47 -15.66
C LEU A 100 -0.42 -14.25 -16.47
N LEU A 101 -0.03 -13.74 -17.64
CA LEU A 101 1.00 -14.38 -18.47
C LEU A 101 2.33 -14.49 -17.73
N VAL A 102 2.78 -13.40 -17.12
CA VAL A 102 4.04 -13.35 -16.35
C VAL A 102 3.93 -14.23 -15.11
N SER A 103 2.82 -14.14 -14.35
CA SER A 103 2.58 -14.94 -13.16
C SER A 103 2.63 -16.43 -13.47
N THR A 104 1.92 -16.87 -14.51
CA THR A 104 1.86 -18.28 -14.94
C THR A 104 3.22 -18.81 -15.39
N ALA A 105 3.98 -18.01 -16.14
CA ALA A 105 5.35 -18.38 -16.53
C ALA A 105 6.27 -18.49 -15.31
N CYS A 106 6.16 -17.55 -14.36
CA CYS A 106 6.92 -17.59 -13.11
C CYS A 106 6.53 -18.78 -12.23
N LEU A 107 5.24 -19.17 -12.20
CA LEU A 107 4.75 -20.36 -11.48
C LEU A 107 5.41 -21.64 -12.00
N ALA A 108 5.52 -21.81 -13.31
CA ALA A 108 6.17 -22.97 -13.90
C ALA A 108 7.65 -23.06 -13.48
N VAL A 109 8.38 -21.95 -13.54
CA VAL A 109 9.79 -21.88 -13.09
C VAL A 109 9.89 -22.15 -11.59
N PHE A 110 9.01 -21.55 -10.79
CA PHE A 110 8.97 -21.74 -9.34
C PHE A 110 8.70 -23.20 -8.96
N GLY A 111 7.76 -23.87 -9.68
CA GLY A 111 7.48 -25.28 -9.52
C GLY A 111 8.71 -26.15 -9.76
N VAL A 112 9.48 -25.86 -10.82
CA VAL A 112 10.77 -26.57 -11.09
C VAL A 112 11.76 -26.34 -9.94
N LEU A 113 11.89 -25.12 -9.42
CA LEU A 113 12.80 -24.83 -8.31
C LEU A 113 12.43 -25.58 -7.03
N LEU A 114 11.13 -25.73 -6.74
CA LEU A 114 10.62 -26.51 -5.61
C LEU A 114 10.96 -28.00 -5.76
N ILE A 115 10.74 -28.56 -6.94
CA ILE A 115 11.05 -29.98 -7.27
C ILE A 115 12.56 -30.26 -7.14
N LEU A 116 13.38 -29.35 -7.67
CA LEU A 116 14.83 -29.43 -7.63
C LEU A 116 15.45 -29.10 -6.25
N ASN A 117 14.63 -28.74 -5.28
CA ASN A 117 15.04 -28.37 -3.91
C ASN A 117 16.09 -27.24 -3.86
N LYS A 118 15.95 -26.22 -4.74
CA LYS A 118 16.86 -25.07 -4.81
C LYS A 118 16.46 -23.98 -3.82
N ARG A 119 16.61 -24.20 -2.51
CA ARG A 119 16.10 -23.36 -1.40
C ARG A 119 16.44 -21.88 -1.52
N ARG A 120 17.70 -21.54 -1.80
CA ARG A 120 18.13 -20.14 -1.94
C ARG A 120 17.36 -19.42 -3.07
N HIS A 121 17.20 -20.06 -4.21
CA HIS A 121 16.46 -19.51 -5.33
C HIS A 121 14.96 -19.43 -5.01
N ILE A 122 14.40 -20.43 -4.33
CA ILE A 122 12.98 -20.43 -3.90
C ILE A 122 12.71 -19.21 -3.05
N ALA A 123 13.53 -18.94 -2.04
CA ALA A 123 13.36 -17.78 -1.17
C ALA A 123 13.50 -16.44 -1.93
N GLN A 124 14.35 -16.37 -2.96
CA GLN A 124 14.47 -15.20 -3.82
C GLN A 124 13.24 -15.04 -4.74
N TRP A 125 12.75 -16.12 -5.31
CA TRP A 125 11.58 -16.11 -6.19
C TRP A 125 10.29 -15.76 -5.46
N THR A 126 10.14 -16.11 -4.18
CA THR A 126 8.96 -15.70 -3.40
C THR A 126 8.83 -14.18 -3.30
N TYR A 127 9.94 -13.41 -3.31
CA TYR A 127 9.89 -11.95 -3.33
C TYR A 127 9.27 -11.38 -4.62
N LEU A 128 9.45 -12.08 -5.74
CA LEU A 128 8.84 -11.70 -7.01
C LEU A 128 7.40 -12.19 -7.08
N MET A 129 7.16 -13.42 -6.62
CA MET A 129 5.86 -14.07 -6.73
C MET A 129 4.80 -13.46 -5.82
N ILE A 130 5.16 -13.05 -4.59
CA ILE A 130 4.22 -12.44 -3.65
C ILE A 130 3.58 -11.16 -4.21
N PRO A 131 4.34 -10.13 -4.64
CA PRO A 131 3.73 -8.93 -5.21
C PRO A 131 3.00 -9.20 -6.54
N LEU A 132 3.47 -10.16 -7.32
CA LEU A 132 2.82 -10.52 -8.59
C LEU A 132 1.45 -11.17 -8.34
N THR A 133 1.37 -12.12 -7.39
CA THR A 133 0.10 -12.74 -6.97
C THR A 133 -0.85 -11.73 -6.33
N LEU A 134 -0.31 -10.79 -5.56
CA LEU A 134 -1.12 -9.71 -4.98
C LEU A 134 -1.70 -8.81 -6.07
N ALA A 135 -0.88 -8.44 -7.07
CA ALA A 135 -1.34 -7.64 -8.21
C ALA A 135 -2.42 -8.37 -9.03
N GLU A 136 -2.24 -9.68 -9.27
CA GLU A 136 -3.23 -10.52 -9.93
C GLU A 136 -4.56 -10.55 -9.15
N GLY A 137 -4.50 -10.78 -7.84
CA GLY A 137 -5.69 -10.77 -6.97
C GLY A 137 -6.42 -9.42 -6.96
N LEU A 138 -5.68 -8.31 -6.90
CA LEU A 138 -6.25 -6.96 -6.94
C LEU A 138 -6.88 -6.64 -8.30
N LEU A 139 -6.23 -7.02 -9.40
CA LEU A 139 -6.78 -6.84 -10.76
C LEU A 139 -8.02 -7.71 -10.98
N SER A 140 -7.99 -8.96 -10.51
CA SER A 140 -9.15 -9.86 -10.56
C SER A 140 -10.32 -9.30 -9.74
N LEU A 141 -10.04 -8.77 -8.54
CA LEU A 141 -11.04 -8.07 -7.71
C LEU A 141 -11.63 -6.86 -8.45
N SER A 142 -10.79 -6.05 -9.08
CA SER A 142 -11.21 -4.84 -9.78
C SER A 142 -12.07 -5.12 -11.03
N LEU A 143 -11.79 -6.23 -11.75
CA LEU A 143 -12.49 -6.57 -12.99
C LEU A 143 -13.72 -7.45 -12.78
N GLN A 144 -13.69 -8.33 -11.78
CA GLN A 144 -14.71 -9.38 -11.60
C GLN A 144 -15.45 -9.29 -10.26
N GLY A 145 -15.00 -8.40 -9.37
CA GLY A 145 -15.54 -8.27 -8.03
C GLY A 145 -15.17 -9.44 -7.11
N LEU A 146 -15.88 -9.54 -5.97
CA LEU A 146 -15.70 -10.61 -4.99
C LEU A 146 -16.33 -11.91 -5.50
N GLY A 147 -15.51 -12.93 -5.72
CA GLY A 147 -16.00 -14.21 -6.23
C GLY A 147 -14.98 -15.35 -6.10
N VAL A 148 -15.29 -16.47 -6.73
CA VAL A 148 -14.46 -17.70 -6.77
C VAL A 148 -13.08 -17.42 -7.41
N ASN A 149 -13.00 -16.42 -8.27
CA ASN A 149 -11.80 -15.94 -8.95
C ASN A 149 -10.67 -15.52 -7.97
N LEU A 150 -11.00 -15.15 -6.73
CA LEU A 150 -10.02 -14.74 -5.72
C LEU A 150 -9.45 -15.92 -4.92
N ILE A 151 -10.07 -17.10 -4.97
CA ILE A 151 -9.62 -18.26 -4.17
C ILE A 151 -8.20 -18.66 -4.56
N SER A 152 -7.92 -18.77 -5.88
CA SER A 152 -6.58 -19.17 -6.35
C SER A 152 -5.48 -18.21 -5.90
N PRO A 153 -5.53 -16.89 -6.17
CA PRO A 153 -4.49 -15.96 -5.72
C PRO A 153 -4.38 -15.88 -4.19
N VAL A 154 -5.46 -16.01 -3.44
CA VAL A 154 -5.41 -16.01 -1.97
C VAL A 154 -4.70 -17.26 -1.43
N VAL A 155 -5.06 -18.45 -1.91
CA VAL A 155 -4.41 -19.71 -1.51
C VAL A 155 -2.93 -19.69 -1.91
N GLN A 156 -2.64 -19.25 -3.13
CA GLN A 156 -1.27 -19.12 -3.61
C GLN A 156 -0.45 -18.15 -2.75
N LEU A 157 -1.01 -17.00 -2.39
CA LEU A 157 -0.34 -16.01 -1.52
C LEU A 157 -0.02 -16.60 -0.15
N LEU A 158 -0.95 -17.33 0.48
CA LEU A 158 -0.74 -18.00 1.77
C LEU A 158 0.38 -19.03 1.69
N VAL A 159 0.40 -19.85 0.64
CA VAL A 159 1.46 -20.85 0.43
C VAL A 159 2.81 -20.19 0.16
N LEU A 160 2.86 -19.14 -0.66
CA LEU A 160 4.09 -18.38 -0.94
C LEU A 160 4.66 -17.75 0.34
N VAL A 161 3.83 -17.18 1.19
CA VAL A 161 4.24 -16.63 2.50
C VAL A 161 4.77 -17.74 3.40
N ALA A 162 4.09 -18.88 3.48
CA ALA A 162 4.56 -20.04 4.25
C ALA A 162 5.91 -20.57 3.74
N LEU A 163 6.07 -20.72 2.42
CA LEU A 163 7.33 -21.11 1.80
C LEU A 163 8.44 -20.08 2.02
N HIS A 164 8.11 -18.80 1.96
CA HIS A 164 9.06 -17.72 2.24
C HIS A 164 9.65 -17.81 3.66
N ILE A 165 8.81 -18.18 4.62
CA ILE A 165 9.21 -18.32 6.03
C ILE A 165 10.03 -19.61 6.26
N THR A 166 9.70 -20.69 5.54
CA THR A 166 10.22 -22.05 5.84
C THR A 166 11.32 -22.53 4.90
N ALA A 167 11.48 -21.92 3.71
CA ALA A 167 12.32 -22.48 2.65
C ALA A 167 13.82 -22.52 2.98
N ASP A 168 14.34 -21.53 3.74
CA ASP A 168 15.75 -21.48 4.08
C ASP A 168 16.00 -20.91 5.48
N PRO A 169 16.31 -21.77 6.48
CA PRO A 169 16.67 -21.35 7.83
C PRO A 169 17.91 -20.44 7.87
N SER A 170 18.90 -20.68 7.05
CA SER A 170 20.14 -19.89 7.01
C SER A 170 19.90 -18.47 6.50
N LEU A 171 19.04 -18.31 5.49
CA LEU A 171 18.56 -17.00 5.04
C LEU A 171 17.69 -16.30 6.12
N ARG A 172 17.03 -17.06 6.96
CA ARG A 172 16.25 -16.51 8.08
C ARG A 172 17.18 -15.90 9.14
N GLU A 173 18.28 -16.53 9.45
CA GLU A 173 19.30 -16.02 10.40
C GLU A 173 20.08 -14.84 9.80
N GLU A 174 20.52 -14.96 8.55
CA GLU A 174 21.16 -13.87 7.82
C GLU A 174 20.25 -12.64 7.77
N ARG A 175 18.93 -12.82 7.55
CA ARG A 175 17.96 -11.72 7.59
C ARG A 175 17.77 -11.17 8.99
N ARG A 176 17.75 -12.00 10.04
CA ARG A 176 17.70 -11.52 11.42
C ARG A 176 18.91 -10.65 11.75
N LEU A 177 20.09 -11.08 11.34
CA LEU A 177 21.34 -10.33 11.49
C LEU A 177 21.32 -9.02 10.68
N GLN A 178 20.87 -9.07 9.42
CA GLN A 178 20.71 -7.87 8.60
C GLN A 178 19.65 -6.92 9.16
N PHE A 179 18.56 -7.46 9.72
CA PHE A 179 17.54 -6.67 10.40
C PHE A 179 18.08 -6.03 11.69
N ALA A 180 18.87 -6.76 12.47
CA ALA A 180 19.52 -6.26 13.67
C ALA A 180 20.52 -5.16 13.33
N LEU A 181 21.39 -5.38 12.35
CA LEU A 181 22.35 -4.39 11.86
C LEU A 181 21.64 -3.12 11.33
N ARG A 182 20.59 -3.28 10.50
CA ARG A 182 19.81 -2.12 10.03
C ARG A 182 19.13 -1.36 11.16
N ARG A 183 18.70 -2.06 12.22
CA ARG A 183 18.14 -1.41 13.41
C ARG A 183 19.20 -0.60 14.16
N LEU A 184 20.41 -1.13 14.28
CA LEU A 184 21.53 -0.42 14.90
C LEU A 184 21.94 0.80 14.10
N ASP A 185 22.06 0.65 12.78
CA ASP A 185 22.37 1.76 11.87
C ASP A 185 21.29 2.85 11.97
N ALA A 186 20.00 2.46 11.90
CA ALA A 186 18.88 3.39 12.03
C ALA A 186 18.82 4.06 13.41
N ARG A 187 19.21 3.34 14.48
CA ARG A 187 19.29 3.90 15.82
C ARG A 187 20.44 4.89 15.93
N SER A 188 21.62 4.55 15.44
CA SER A 188 22.79 5.42 15.40
C SER A 188 22.53 6.70 14.60
N GLU A 189 21.89 6.58 13.44
CA GLU A 189 21.45 7.74 12.64
C GLU A 189 20.45 8.60 13.41
N TYR A 190 19.48 7.99 14.07
CA TYR A 190 18.50 8.70 14.87
C TYR A 190 19.14 9.45 16.05
N GLU A 191 20.03 8.80 16.81
CA GLU A 191 20.75 9.42 17.92
C GLU A 191 21.62 10.58 17.44
N THR A 192 22.30 10.41 16.30
CA THR A 192 23.05 11.47 15.63
C THR A 192 22.14 12.63 15.20
N ALA A 193 20.96 12.33 14.66
CA ALA A 193 19.98 13.34 14.27
C ALA A 193 19.43 14.09 15.50
N VAL A 194 19.12 13.37 16.58
CA VAL A 194 18.64 13.97 17.84
C VAL A 194 19.70 14.88 18.45
N SER A 195 20.96 14.44 18.51
CA SER A 195 22.06 15.25 19.06
C SER A 195 22.29 16.57 18.29
N LYS A 196 21.98 16.56 16.98
CA LYS A 196 22.03 17.75 16.12
C LYS A 196 20.73 18.56 16.07
N GLY A 197 19.71 18.17 16.85
CA GLY A 197 18.37 18.78 16.78
C GLY A 197 17.66 18.58 15.43
N MET A 198 18.02 17.52 14.70
CA MET A 198 17.54 17.21 13.35
C MET A 198 16.75 15.89 13.29
N ALA A 199 16.11 15.50 14.39
CA ALA A 199 15.35 14.27 14.46
C ALA A 199 14.32 14.15 13.31
N GLY A 200 14.35 13.04 12.57
CA GLY A 200 13.49 12.75 11.41
C GLY A 200 13.81 13.54 10.14
N ARG A 201 14.83 14.43 10.17
CA ARG A 201 15.28 15.19 9.01
C ARG A 201 16.31 14.41 8.19
N ASP A 202 16.40 14.73 6.92
CA ASP A 202 17.44 14.20 6.05
C ASP A 202 18.81 14.77 6.43
N LEU A 203 19.67 13.93 7.01
CA LEU A 203 21.03 14.32 7.43
C LEU A 203 21.95 14.63 6.24
N THR A 204 21.62 14.16 5.05
CA THR A 204 22.39 14.49 3.82
C THR A 204 22.16 15.94 3.36
N GLY A 205 21.10 16.58 3.84
CA GLY A 205 20.70 17.94 3.48
C GLY A 205 20.12 18.10 2.09
N LYS A 206 19.99 17.01 1.32
CA LYS A 206 19.36 17.00 0.00
C LYS A 206 17.86 17.22 0.09
N GLY A 207 17.20 16.51 1.04
CA GLY A 207 15.79 16.67 1.35
C GLY A 207 15.56 17.40 2.67
N TYR A 208 14.30 17.61 3.01
CA TYR A 208 13.91 18.14 4.32
C TYR A 208 13.76 17.01 5.35
N ILE A 209 13.01 15.97 5.00
CA ILE A 209 12.67 14.83 5.86
C ILE A 209 13.37 13.57 5.37
N SER A 210 13.75 12.69 6.29
CA SER A 210 14.10 11.31 5.95
C SER A 210 12.86 10.56 5.48
N LEU A 211 12.89 10.08 4.22
CA LEU A 211 11.77 9.36 3.58
C LEU A 211 11.75 7.90 4.02
N ASP A 212 11.81 7.64 5.33
CA ASP A 212 11.64 6.31 5.89
C ASP A 212 10.17 5.98 6.14
N PHE A 213 9.89 4.67 6.28
CA PHE A 213 8.51 4.18 6.46
C PHE A 213 7.84 4.78 7.70
N PHE A 214 8.57 4.93 8.81
CA PHE A 214 8.02 5.48 10.04
C PHE A 214 7.52 6.91 9.85
N ASN A 215 8.34 7.79 9.28
CA ASN A 215 7.96 9.17 9.05
C ASN A 215 6.79 9.27 8.07
N LEU A 216 6.84 8.56 6.94
CA LEU A 216 5.78 8.61 5.92
C LEU A 216 4.46 8.03 6.44
N PHE A 217 4.50 6.92 7.19
CA PHE A 217 3.31 6.33 7.78
C PHE A 217 2.62 7.28 8.76
N TRP A 218 3.38 7.87 9.68
CA TRP A 218 2.79 8.78 10.65
C TRP A 218 2.33 10.10 10.04
N LEU A 219 2.99 10.58 8.98
CA LEU A 219 2.47 11.70 8.18
C LEU A 219 1.15 11.34 7.50
N PHE A 220 1.03 10.13 6.97
CA PHE A 220 -0.24 9.62 6.43
C PHE A 220 -1.34 9.62 7.50
N VAL A 221 -1.09 9.01 8.66
CA VAL A 221 -2.09 8.92 9.75
C VAL A 221 -2.55 10.31 10.20
N VAL A 222 -1.58 11.18 10.50
CA VAL A 222 -1.89 12.55 10.94
C VAL A 222 -2.58 13.34 9.83
N GLY A 223 -2.14 13.16 8.58
CA GLY A 223 -2.77 13.77 7.41
C GLY A 223 -4.23 13.35 7.25
N CYS A 224 -4.55 12.06 7.44
CA CYS A 224 -5.92 11.54 7.40
C CYS A 224 -6.83 12.22 8.44
N VAL A 225 -6.35 12.33 9.69
CA VAL A 225 -7.15 12.90 10.80
C VAL A 225 -7.25 14.41 10.67
N PHE A 226 -6.13 15.09 10.40
CA PHE A 226 -6.08 16.54 10.30
C PHE A 226 -6.92 17.03 9.10
N GLY A 227 -6.79 16.40 7.94
CA GLY A 227 -7.55 16.73 6.76
C GLY A 227 -9.07 16.56 6.97
N LEU A 228 -9.46 15.46 7.62
CA LEU A 228 -10.86 15.24 8.01
C LEU A 228 -11.40 16.39 8.88
N VAL A 229 -10.65 16.75 9.93
CA VAL A 229 -11.07 17.85 10.84
C VAL A 229 -11.21 19.17 10.09
N VAL A 230 -10.21 19.52 9.27
CA VAL A 230 -10.24 20.77 8.49
C VAL A 230 -11.42 20.78 7.51
N GLU A 231 -11.65 19.68 6.80
CA GLU A 231 -12.75 19.58 5.83
C GLU A 231 -14.12 19.63 6.51
N THR A 232 -14.29 18.93 7.61
CA THR A 232 -15.56 18.95 8.39
C THR A 232 -15.85 20.35 8.91
N LEU A 233 -14.85 21.05 9.46
CA LEU A 233 -15.00 22.43 9.92
C LEU A 233 -15.28 23.39 8.75
N TYR A 234 -14.57 23.25 7.63
CA TYR A 234 -14.80 24.06 6.44
C TYR A 234 -16.23 23.92 5.93
N HIS A 235 -16.75 22.68 5.86
CA HIS A 235 -18.11 22.41 5.44
C HIS A 235 -19.13 23.04 6.40
N TYR A 236 -18.91 22.89 7.70
CA TYR A 236 -19.79 23.49 8.71
C TYR A 236 -19.84 25.01 8.61
N VAL A 237 -18.69 25.65 8.40
CA VAL A 237 -18.63 27.13 8.25
C VAL A 237 -19.37 27.61 6.99
N LEU A 238 -19.32 26.86 5.90
CA LEU A 238 -19.94 27.25 4.64
C LEU A 238 -21.44 26.94 4.56
N PHE A 239 -21.87 25.80 5.11
CA PHE A 239 -23.20 25.25 4.91
C PHE A 239 -24.02 25.18 6.20
N GLY A 240 -23.39 25.32 7.37
CA GLY A 240 -24.08 25.25 8.67
C GLY A 240 -24.44 23.83 9.11
N GLU A 241 -24.00 22.80 8.37
CA GLU A 241 -24.37 21.41 8.62
C GLU A 241 -23.12 20.57 8.89
N TRP A 242 -23.24 19.65 9.87
CA TRP A 242 -22.22 18.64 10.13
C TRP A 242 -22.40 17.49 9.16
N GLN A 243 -21.33 17.16 8.44
CA GLN A 243 -21.32 16.04 7.50
C GLN A 243 -20.11 15.15 7.78
N ASP A 244 -20.32 13.83 7.80
CA ASP A 244 -19.20 12.88 7.91
C ASP A 244 -18.38 12.91 6.62
N ARG A 245 -17.10 13.21 6.77
CA ARG A 245 -16.11 13.31 5.68
C ARG A 245 -15.08 12.19 5.73
N ALA A 246 -15.34 11.16 6.54
CA ALA A 246 -14.43 10.01 6.62
C ALA A 246 -14.47 9.20 5.32
N GLY A 247 -13.33 8.63 4.97
CA GLY A 247 -13.16 7.81 3.78
C GLY A 247 -12.82 6.35 4.08
N PHE A 248 -12.77 5.96 5.37
CA PHE A 248 -12.66 4.57 5.81
C PHE A 248 -13.93 4.15 6.57
N LEU A 249 -14.16 2.84 6.69
CA LEU A 249 -15.30 2.29 7.43
C LEU A 249 -15.26 2.68 8.89
N TRP A 250 -14.08 2.70 9.49
CA TRP A 250 -13.90 3.00 10.90
C TRP A 250 -12.97 4.16 11.15
N GLY A 251 -13.15 4.77 12.30
CA GLY A 251 -12.31 5.87 12.78
C GLY A 251 -12.42 7.17 12.00
N PRO A 252 -11.72 8.19 12.46
CA PRO A 252 -11.76 9.53 11.89
C PRO A 252 -10.68 9.69 10.80
N PHE A 253 -10.69 8.85 9.78
CA PHE A 253 -9.66 8.85 8.76
C PHE A 253 -10.22 9.22 7.39
N SER A 254 -9.63 10.22 6.74
CA SER A 254 -9.86 10.55 5.35
C SER A 254 -8.58 10.27 4.53
N PRO A 255 -8.50 9.10 3.85
CA PRO A 255 -7.27 8.65 3.21
C PRO A 255 -6.76 9.58 2.12
N ILE A 256 -7.63 10.34 1.45
CA ILE A 256 -7.22 11.30 0.43
C ILE A 256 -6.25 12.34 1.00
N TYR A 257 -6.50 12.84 2.21
CA TYR A 257 -5.58 13.80 2.84
C TYR A 257 -4.31 13.15 3.34
N GLY A 258 -4.38 11.90 3.81
CA GLY A 258 -3.20 11.12 4.17
C GLY A 258 -2.28 10.88 2.99
N PHE A 259 -2.81 10.39 1.88
CA PHE A 259 -2.04 10.20 0.64
C PHE A 259 -1.57 11.55 0.07
N GLY A 260 -2.41 12.58 0.09
CA GLY A 260 -2.02 13.93 -0.32
C GLY A 260 -0.83 14.46 0.47
N ALA A 261 -0.84 14.30 1.80
CA ALA A 261 0.26 14.68 2.69
C ALA A 261 1.56 13.94 2.34
N VAL A 262 1.48 12.61 2.13
CA VAL A 262 2.64 11.80 1.74
C VAL A 262 3.16 12.19 0.37
N ILE A 263 2.29 12.31 -0.63
CA ILE A 263 2.67 12.67 -2.01
C ILE A 263 3.33 14.04 -2.06
N LEU A 264 2.73 15.06 -1.42
CA LEU A 264 3.34 16.37 -1.30
C LEU A 264 4.70 16.32 -0.59
N THR A 265 4.79 15.54 0.51
CA THR A 265 6.05 15.41 1.22
C THR A 265 7.14 14.78 0.35
N VAL A 266 6.85 13.66 -0.31
CA VAL A 266 7.84 12.94 -1.15
C VAL A 266 8.28 13.79 -2.34
N LEU A 267 7.33 14.35 -3.09
CA LEU A 267 7.63 15.06 -4.33
C LEU A 267 8.22 16.44 -4.09
N LEU A 268 7.86 17.12 -2.98
CA LEU A 268 8.41 18.43 -2.64
C LEU A 268 9.65 18.35 -1.72
N ASN A 269 10.06 17.15 -1.30
CA ASN A 269 11.13 16.97 -0.32
C ASN A 269 12.44 17.67 -0.71
N HIS A 270 12.80 17.61 -1.99
CA HIS A 270 14.00 18.26 -2.51
C HIS A 270 13.79 19.74 -2.82
N LEU A 271 12.55 20.19 -2.92
CA LEU A 271 12.19 21.59 -3.23
C LEU A 271 12.04 22.46 -1.98
N TRP A 272 12.24 21.94 -0.78
CA TRP A 272 11.97 22.66 0.47
C TRP A 272 12.72 23.98 0.65
N ARG A 273 13.90 24.13 0.00
CA ARG A 273 14.71 25.36 -0.05
C ARG A 273 14.41 26.23 -1.25
N SER A 274 13.60 25.73 -2.18
CA SER A 274 13.30 26.46 -3.42
C SER A 274 12.46 27.70 -3.18
N ASN A 275 12.36 28.53 -4.21
CA ASN A 275 11.49 29.69 -4.23
C ASN A 275 10.04 29.27 -3.96
N TRP A 276 9.32 30.08 -3.18
CA TRP A 276 7.92 29.87 -2.82
C TRP A 276 7.00 29.70 -4.06
N MET A 277 7.27 30.42 -5.16
CA MET A 277 6.52 30.28 -6.39
C MET A 277 6.69 28.90 -7.03
N LEU A 278 7.91 28.34 -7.03
CA LEU A 278 8.16 27.00 -7.55
C LEU A 278 7.45 25.94 -6.69
N ILE A 279 7.49 26.07 -5.37
CA ILE A 279 6.79 25.16 -4.46
C ILE A 279 5.28 25.25 -4.71
N PHE A 280 4.74 26.48 -4.86
CA PHE A 280 3.33 26.70 -5.15
C PHE A 280 2.90 26.04 -6.47
N CYS A 281 3.61 26.32 -7.57
CA CYS A 281 3.28 25.76 -8.88
C CYS A 281 3.40 24.23 -8.90
N ALA A 282 4.48 23.68 -8.33
CA ALA A 282 4.66 22.23 -8.23
C ALA A 282 3.52 21.59 -7.43
N SER A 283 3.15 22.19 -6.29
CA SER A 283 2.06 21.69 -5.44
C SER A 283 0.70 21.76 -6.13
N ALA A 284 0.43 22.83 -6.88
CA ALA A 284 -0.80 22.98 -7.65
C ALA A 284 -0.96 21.87 -8.69
N VAL A 285 0.11 21.57 -9.42
CA VAL A 285 0.11 20.50 -10.43
C VAL A 285 0.02 19.12 -9.78
N ILE A 286 0.82 18.86 -8.75
CA ILE A 286 0.82 17.57 -8.02
C ILE A 286 -0.54 17.31 -7.41
N GLY A 287 -1.10 18.29 -6.70
CA GLY A 287 -2.40 18.15 -6.04
C GLY A 287 -3.55 17.99 -7.03
N GLY A 288 -3.56 18.79 -8.12
CA GLY A 288 -4.56 18.64 -9.17
C GLY A 288 -4.50 17.31 -9.89
N ALA A 289 -3.31 16.79 -10.17
CA ALA A 289 -3.13 15.47 -10.77
C ALA A 289 -3.58 14.35 -9.80
N PHE A 290 -3.25 14.47 -8.53
CA PHE A 290 -3.67 13.50 -7.50
C PHE A 290 -5.21 13.50 -7.32
N GLU A 291 -5.83 14.67 -7.27
CA GLU A 291 -7.28 14.83 -7.16
C GLU A 291 -8.00 14.25 -8.39
N TYR A 292 -7.50 14.56 -9.58
CA TYR A 292 -8.01 13.99 -10.82
C TYR A 292 -7.93 12.46 -10.83
N PHE A 293 -6.76 11.92 -10.52
CA PHE A 293 -6.54 10.47 -10.50
C PHE A 293 -7.44 9.77 -9.47
N THR A 294 -7.58 10.34 -8.27
CA THR A 294 -8.42 9.75 -7.21
C THR A 294 -9.89 9.73 -7.63
N SER A 295 -10.42 10.83 -8.16
CA SER A 295 -11.79 10.90 -8.65
C SER A 295 -12.05 9.92 -9.79
N TRP A 296 -11.13 9.87 -10.75
CA TRP A 296 -11.20 8.96 -11.86
C TRP A 296 -11.17 7.48 -11.41
N PHE A 297 -10.26 7.12 -10.50
CA PHE A 297 -10.17 5.77 -9.97
C PHE A 297 -11.44 5.35 -9.23
N MET A 298 -11.98 6.20 -8.36
CA MET A 298 -13.19 5.92 -7.60
C MET A 298 -14.41 5.72 -8.50
N GLU A 299 -14.57 6.56 -9.52
CA GLU A 299 -15.69 6.45 -10.45
C GLU A 299 -15.58 5.18 -11.29
N VAL A 300 -14.41 4.89 -11.80
CA VAL A 300 -14.23 3.73 -12.67
C VAL A 300 -14.24 2.41 -11.90
N ALA A 301 -13.61 2.37 -10.73
CA ALA A 301 -13.55 1.15 -9.92
C ALA A 301 -14.89 0.82 -9.23
N PHE A 302 -15.61 1.84 -8.78
CA PHE A 302 -16.77 1.66 -7.89
C PHE A 302 -18.01 2.42 -8.35
N GLY A 303 -17.96 3.13 -9.49
CA GLY A 303 -19.08 4.01 -9.89
C GLY A 303 -19.32 5.16 -8.91
N ILE A 304 -18.33 5.52 -8.11
CA ILE A 304 -18.46 6.53 -7.05
C ILE A 304 -17.88 7.84 -7.54
N ARG A 305 -18.74 8.86 -7.60
CA ARG A 305 -18.33 10.25 -7.79
C ARG A 305 -18.23 10.92 -6.42
N ALA A 306 -17.01 11.14 -5.95
CA ALA A 306 -16.76 11.76 -4.65
C ALA A 306 -16.95 13.29 -4.66
N TRP A 307 -16.73 13.93 -5.83
CA TRP A 307 -16.95 15.36 -6.09
C TRP A 307 -17.18 15.61 -7.57
N ASP A 308 -17.76 16.76 -7.89
CA ASP A 308 -17.97 17.20 -9.26
C ASP A 308 -17.72 18.73 -9.38
N TYR A 309 -16.74 19.08 -10.19
CA TYR A 309 -16.36 20.47 -10.47
C TYR A 309 -16.75 20.92 -11.88
N THR A 310 -17.69 20.22 -12.51
CA THR A 310 -18.20 20.60 -13.83
C THR A 310 -18.72 22.04 -13.82
N GLY A 311 -18.34 22.82 -14.80
CA GLY A 311 -18.71 24.23 -14.91
C GLY A 311 -17.84 25.21 -14.10
N GLN A 312 -16.90 24.74 -13.31
CA GLN A 312 -15.91 25.60 -12.64
C GLN A 312 -14.81 26.03 -13.63
N TRP A 313 -14.14 27.16 -13.32
CA TRP A 313 -13.03 27.67 -14.11
C TRP A 313 -11.89 26.65 -14.18
N LEU A 314 -11.39 26.40 -15.40
CA LEU A 314 -10.38 25.36 -15.68
C LEU A 314 -10.75 23.99 -15.09
N SER A 315 -12.02 23.59 -15.18
CA SER A 315 -12.41 22.24 -14.84
C SER A 315 -11.86 21.26 -15.88
N ILE A 316 -11.24 20.19 -15.40
CA ILE A 316 -10.74 19.06 -16.21
C ILE A 316 -11.64 17.86 -15.88
N ASP A 317 -12.53 17.49 -16.80
CA ASP A 317 -13.49 16.40 -16.70
C ASP A 317 -14.37 16.43 -15.39
N GLY A 318 -14.58 17.62 -14.79
CA GLY A 318 -15.27 17.74 -13.49
C GLY A 318 -14.45 17.19 -12.30
N ARG A 319 -13.26 16.64 -12.51
CA ARG A 319 -12.49 15.92 -11.50
C ARG A 319 -11.50 16.78 -10.74
N THR A 320 -10.98 17.82 -11.37
CA THR A 320 -10.20 18.90 -10.75
C THR A 320 -10.50 20.21 -11.43
N SER A 321 -10.15 21.34 -10.79
CA SER A 321 -10.35 22.67 -11.36
C SER A 321 -9.25 23.64 -10.96
N GLY A 322 -9.11 24.74 -11.72
CA GLY A 322 -8.12 25.78 -11.44
C GLY A 322 -8.23 26.34 -10.03
N LYS A 323 -9.43 26.44 -9.48
CA LYS A 323 -9.69 26.85 -8.08
C LYS A 323 -9.03 25.89 -7.08
N TYR A 324 -9.24 24.59 -7.27
CA TYR A 324 -8.70 23.59 -6.34
C TYR A 324 -7.20 23.35 -6.55
N MET A 325 -6.72 23.42 -7.79
CA MET A 325 -5.27 23.45 -8.06
C MET A 325 -4.59 24.63 -7.34
N PHE A 326 -5.22 25.80 -7.33
CA PHE A 326 -4.72 26.96 -6.57
C PHE A 326 -4.68 26.68 -5.06
N PHE A 327 -5.72 26.03 -4.50
CA PHE A 327 -5.73 25.64 -3.10
C PHE A 327 -4.66 24.60 -2.78
N TRP A 328 -4.40 23.64 -3.68
CA TRP A 328 -3.28 22.71 -3.55
C TRP A 328 -1.93 23.42 -3.56
N GLY A 329 -1.78 24.46 -4.38
CA GLY A 329 -0.60 25.31 -4.38
C GLY A 329 -0.34 25.99 -3.04
N ILE A 330 -1.36 26.60 -2.45
CA ILE A 330 -1.29 27.21 -1.11
C ILE A 330 -1.01 26.14 -0.06
N LEU A 331 -1.77 25.02 -0.09
CA LEU A 331 -1.61 23.93 0.87
C LEU A 331 -0.19 23.37 0.86
N GLY A 332 0.39 23.12 -0.32
CA GLY A 332 1.75 22.61 -0.42
C GLY A 332 2.80 23.58 0.10
N LEU A 333 2.60 24.89 -0.13
CA LEU A 333 3.47 25.93 0.45
C LEU A 333 3.39 25.95 1.97
N VAL A 334 2.18 25.96 2.52
CA VAL A 334 1.92 25.93 3.97
C VAL A 334 2.40 24.60 4.55
N TRP A 335 2.20 23.50 3.83
CA TRP A 335 2.68 22.18 4.22
C TRP A 335 4.19 22.16 4.42
N VAL A 336 4.94 22.50 3.39
CA VAL A 336 6.42 22.41 3.44
C VAL A 336 7.03 23.40 4.43
N LYS A 337 6.50 24.62 4.52
CA LYS A 337 7.11 25.71 5.32
C LYS A 337 6.63 25.74 6.76
N LEU A 338 5.42 25.30 7.03
CA LEU A 338 4.80 25.43 8.37
C LEU A 338 4.39 24.09 8.95
N ILE A 339 3.53 23.31 8.26
CA ILE A 339 2.89 22.13 8.88
C ILE A 339 3.90 21.00 9.07
N LEU A 340 4.64 20.63 8.03
CA LEU A 340 5.58 19.51 8.04
C LEU A 340 6.64 19.59 9.15
N PRO A 341 7.27 20.75 9.42
CA PRO A 341 8.23 20.88 10.54
C PRO A 341 7.62 20.56 11.90
N HIS A 342 6.40 21.07 12.16
CA HIS A 342 5.72 20.85 13.43
C HIS A 342 5.24 19.41 13.58
N LEU A 343 4.68 18.82 12.51
CA LEU A 343 4.27 17.42 12.51
C LEU A 343 5.45 16.48 12.70
N LEU A 344 6.57 16.74 12.04
CA LEU A 344 7.78 15.95 12.20
C LEU A 344 8.26 15.99 13.65
N ALA A 345 8.31 17.18 14.27
CA ALA A 345 8.67 17.32 15.67
C ALA A 345 7.71 16.57 16.61
N MET A 346 6.41 16.52 16.28
CA MET A 346 5.42 15.75 17.04
C MET A 346 5.62 14.24 16.87
N ILE A 347 5.81 13.76 15.65
CA ILE A 347 6.04 12.35 15.32
C ILE A 347 7.31 11.83 16.01
N GLN A 348 8.37 12.65 16.05
CA GLN A 348 9.62 12.27 16.70
C GLN A 348 9.54 12.18 18.25
N ARG A 349 8.44 12.61 18.86
CA ARG A 349 8.18 12.37 20.30
C ARG A 349 7.81 10.93 20.62
N ILE A 350 7.47 10.12 19.61
CA ILE A 350 7.20 8.69 19.80
C ILE A 350 8.51 8.02 20.26
N PRO A 351 8.54 7.41 21.47
CA PRO A 351 9.75 6.83 22.01
C PRO A 351 10.29 5.69 21.12
N TRP A 352 11.60 5.62 20.97
CA TRP A 352 12.26 4.61 20.14
C TRP A 352 11.84 3.17 20.51
N LYS A 353 11.71 2.88 21.81
CA LYS A 353 11.36 1.53 22.32
C LYS A 353 10.05 0.98 21.75
N ILE A 354 9.04 1.82 21.59
CA ILE A 354 7.71 1.41 21.10
C ILE A 354 7.48 1.74 19.62
N ARG A 355 8.37 2.51 19.00
CA ARG A 355 8.22 3.08 17.65
C ARG A 355 7.83 2.02 16.63
N TYR A 356 8.59 0.93 16.51
CA TYR A 356 8.35 -0.11 15.52
C TYR A 356 7.08 -0.91 15.81
N THR A 357 6.86 -1.30 17.07
CA THR A 357 5.68 -2.08 17.45
C THR A 357 4.41 -1.26 17.28
N LEU A 358 4.40 -0.02 17.75
CA LEU A 358 3.26 0.88 17.58
C LEU A 358 2.94 1.12 16.11
N THR A 359 3.96 1.42 15.30
CA THR A 359 3.80 1.62 13.85
C THR A 359 3.27 0.38 13.16
N ALA A 360 3.79 -0.82 13.49
CA ALA A 360 3.34 -2.06 12.90
C ALA A 360 1.87 -2.38 13.25
N VAL A 361 1.49 -2.18 14.51
CA VAL A 361 0.09 -2.39 14.95
C VAL A 361 -0.85 -1.39 14.28
N CYS A 362 -0.52 -0.10 14.32
CA CYS A 362 -1.34 0.93 13.68
C CYS A 362 -1.42 0.73 12.15
N PHE A 363 -0.31 0.35 11.51
CA PHE A 363 -0.31 0.02 10.08
C PHE A 363 -1.23 -1.16 9.78
N ALA A 364 -1.15 -2.25 10.55
CA ALA A 364 -2.01 -3.40 10.36
C ALA A 364 -3.50 -3.05 10.51
N LEU A 365 -3.86 -2.25 11.52
CA LEU A 365 -5.25 -1.82 11.74
C LEU A 365 -5.76 -0.95 10.58
N ILE A 366 -5.00 0.05 10.17
CA ILE A 366 -5.37 0.94 9.06
C ILE A 366 -5.40 0.18 7.72
N PHE A 367 -4.46 -0.76 7.53
CA PHE A 367 -4.45 -1.61 6.33
C PHE A 367 -5.70 -2.49 6.26
N VAL A 368 -6.08 -3.12 7.37
CA VAL A 368 -7.32 -3.93 7.45
C VAL A 368 -8.54 -3.05 7.19
N ASP A 369 -8.62 -1.87 7.80
CA ASP A 369 -9.71 -0.92 7.56
C ASP A 369 -9.78 -0.50 6.08
N GLY A 370 -8.65 -0.18 5.47
CA GLY A 370 -8.58 0.14 4.04
C GLY A 370 -9.07 -0.99 3.14
N VAL A 371 -8.62 -2.22 3.40
CA VAL A 371 -9.09 -3.40 2.65
C VAL A 371 -10.58 -3.62 2.85
N MET A 372 -11.06 -3.58 4.09
CA MET A 372 -12.49 -3.73 4.40
C MET A 372 -13.33 -2.63 3.75
N THR A 373 -12.82 -1.39 3.72
CA THR A 373 -13.47 -0.27 3.03
C THR A 373 -13.62 -0.53 1.54
N LEU A 374 -12.55 -0.96 0.87
CA LEU A 374 -12.61 -1.28 -0.57
C LEU A 374 -13.58 -2.42 -0.85
N MET A 375 -13.60 -3.45 0.00
CA MET A 375 -14.54 -4.57 -0.12
C MET A 375 -15.99 -4.13 0.13
N ALA A 376 -16.23 -3.26 1.09
CA ALA A 376 -17.57 -2.72 1.37
C ALA A 376 -18.08 -1.84 0.22
N LEU A 377 -17.21 -1.00 -0.36
CA LEU A 377 -17.53 -0.21 -1.55
C LEU A 377 -17.84 -1.09 -2.76
N ASP A 378 -17.09 -2.17 -2.96
CA ASP A 378 -17.35 -3.16 -4.01
C ASP A 378 -18.69 -3.88 -3.83
N ALA A 379 -18.99 -4.29 -2.60
CA ALA A 379 -20.26 -4.92 -2.27
C ALA A 379 -21.45 -3.93 -2.42
N TRP A 380 -21.25 -2.67 -2.04
CA TRP A 380 -22.25 -1.60 -2.23
C TRP A 380 -22.51 -1.35 -3.71
N TYR A 381 -21.45 -1.18 -4.50
CA TYR A 381 -21.54 -1.10 -5.96
C TYR A 381 -22.34 -2.27 -6.54
N SER A 382 -22.00 -3.49 -6.16
CA SER A 382 -22.64 -4.70 -6.69
C SER A 382 -24.13 -4.76 -6.37
N ARG A 383 -24.54 -4.35 -5.15
CA ARG A 383 -25.97 -4.25 -4.78
C ARG A 383 -26.70 -3.20 -5.61
N MET A 384 -26.13 -2.02 -5.75
CA MET A 384 -26.71 -0.94 -6.56
C MET A 384 -26.80 -1.27 -8.05
N ALA A 385 -25.86 -2.08 -8.55
CA ALA A 385 -25.85 -2.61 -9.92
C ALA A 385 -26.78 -3.82 -10.12
N GLY A 386 -27.47 -4.31 -9.08
CA GLY A 386 -28.36 -5.47 -9.15
C GLY A 386 -27.61 -6.80 -9.34
N ILE A 387 -26.30 -6.84 -9.03
CA ILE A 387 -25.48 -8.06 -9.12
C ILE A 387 -25.79 -8.95 -7.90
N ALA A 388 -26.09 -10.22 -8.16
CA ALA A 388 -26.47 -11.18 -7.13
C ALA A 388 -25.34 -11.40 -6.09
N GLN A 389 -25.69 -11.26 -4.82
CA GLN A 389 -24.76 -11.41 -3.68
C GLN A 389 -24.81 -12.86 -3.16
N ASN A 390 -24.22 -13.81 -3.90
CA ASN A 390 -24.33 -15.24 -3.61
C ASN A 390 -23.16 -15.81 -2.79
N SER A 391 -22.05 -15.07 -2.63
CA SER A 391 -20.92 -15.55 -1.86
C SER A 391 -21.10 -15.28 -0.35
N PRO A 392 -20.54 -16.11 0.55
CA PRO A 392 -20.57 -15.85 1.99
C PRO A 392 -19.96 -14.48 2.34
N VAL A 393 -18.94 -14.05 1.60
CA VAL A 393 -18.27 -12.77 1.81
C VAL A 393 -19.19 -11.60 1.41
N SER A 394 -19.86 -11.68 0.26
CA SER A 394 -20.80 -10.65 -0.16
C SER A 394 -22.02 -10.56 0.77
N GLN A 395 -22.51 -11.70 1.29
CA GLN A 395 -23.56 -11.74 2.31
C GLN A 395 -23.12 -11.09 3.63
N PHE A 396 -21.87 -11.31 4.05
CA PHE A 396 -21.29 -10.62 5.22
C PHE A 396 -21.34 -9.09 5.04
N PHE A 397 -20.87 -8.58 3.89
CA PHE A 397 -20.90 -7.15 3.63
C PHE A 397 -22.32 -6.59 3.48
N ALA A 398 -23.24 -7.36 2.90
CA ALA A 398 -24.65 -6.97 2.81
C ALA A 398 -25.35 -6.90 4.18
N THR A 399 -24.92 -7.72 5.14
CA THR A 399 -25.50 -7.78 6.49
C THR A 399 -24.97 -6.71 7.42
N TYR A 400 -23.65 -6.47 7.40
CA TYR A 400 -22.98 -5.59 8.36
C TYR A 400 -22.69 -4.18 7.82
N PHE A 401 -22.68 -4.02 6.49
CA PHE A 401 -22.42 -2.77 5.78
C PHE A 401 -23.48 -2.61 4.69
N ASP A 402 -24.74 -2.54 5.13
CA ASP A 402 -25.89 -2.35 4.24
C ASP A 402 -25.90 -0.97 3.57
N ASP A 403 -26.87 -0.73 2.72
CA ASP A 403 -26.93 0.51 1.92
C ASP A 403 -27.16 1.74 2.80
N ASP A 404 -27.91 1.61 3.88
CA ASP A 404 -28.17 2.70 4.84
C ASP A 404 -26.87 3.03 5.61
N PHE A 405 -26.14 2.03 6.06
CA PHE A 405 -24.84 2.22 6.70
C PHE A 405 -23.86 2.92 5.74
N MET A 406 -23.75 2.43 4.49
CA MET A 406 -22.83 2.98 3.51
C MET A 406 -23.20 4.43 3.14
N ALA A 407 -24.47 4.72 2.92
CA ALA A 407 -24.93 6.07 2.62
C ALA A 407 -24.70 7.04 3.81
N ASN A 408 -24.89 6.58 5.05
CA ASN A 408 -24.62 7.37 6.24
C ASN A 408 -23.13 7.59 6.49
N ARG A 409 -22.28 6.60 6.18
CA ARG A 409 -20.84 6.70 6.37
C ARG A 409 -20.15 7.53 5.29
N PHE A 410 -20.60 7.38 4.04
CA PHE A 410 -20.02 8.05 2.88
C PHE A 410 -20.96 9.12 2.32
N GLN A 411 -21.42 10.03 3.17
CA GLN A 411 -22.42 11.06 2.87
C GLN A 411 -22.07 11.98 1.70
N THR A 412 -20.80 12.07 1.36
CA THR A 412 -20.30 12.91 0.26
C THR A 412 -20.22 12.20 -1.08
N MET A 413 -20.45 10.89 -1.09
CA MET A 413 -20.25 10.05 -2.28
C MET A 413 -21.59 9.74 -2.95
N THR A 414 -21.65 9.95 -4.25
CA THR A 414 -22.77 9.53 -5.09
C THR A 414 -22.34 8.30 -5.87
N LEU A 415 -23.09 7.20 -5.74
CA LEU A 415 -22.81 5.95 -6.44
C LEU A 415 -23.76 5.82 -7.64
N ASP A 416 -23.20 5.74 -8.83
CA ASP A 416 -23.88 5.43 -10.08
C ASP A 416 -23.19 4.25 -10.79
N PRO A 417 -23.78 3.05 -10.73
CA PRO A 417 -23.17 1.88 -11.36
C PRO A 417 -22.93 2.00 -12.86
N SER A 418 -23.71 2.85 -13.56
CA SER A 418 -23.59 3.01 -15.01
C SER A 418 -22.29 3.69 -15.43
N THR A 419 -21.62 4.42 -14.52
CA THR A 419 -20.37 5.12 -14.79
C THR A 419 -19.14 4.27 -14.48
N ALA A 420 -19.32 3.12 -13.81
CA ALA A 420 -18.21 2.22 -13.51
C ALA A 420 -17.72 1.52 -14.79
N GLY A 421 -16.41 1.40 -14.94
CA GLY A 421 -15.80 0.66 -16.05
C GLY A 421 -15.87 -0.86 -15.92
N ARG A 422 -16.75 -1.39 -15.05
CA ARG A 422 -16.95 -2.82 -14.82
C ARG A 422 -17.99 -3.39 -15.80
N MET A 423 -17.74 -4.60 -16.28
CA MET A 423 -18.71 -5.40 -17.04
C MET A 423 -19.57 -6.25 -16.09
#